data_06006226a55c557844a8d370bb9b37c7
#
_entry.id   06006226a55c557844a8d370bb9b37c7
#
_cell.length_a   1.000
_cell.length_b   1.000
_cell.length_c   1.000
_cell.angle_alpha   90.00
_cell.angle_beta   90.00
_cell.angle_gamma   90.00
#
_symmetry.space_group_name_H-M   'P 1'
#
loop_
_entity.id
_entity.type
_entity.pdbx_description
1 polymer ?
#
loop_
_entity_poly.entity_id
_entity_poly.type
_entity_poly.pdbx_seq_one_letter_code
_entity_poly.pdbx_strand_id
1 'polypeptide(L)'
;MVTLADVARAAGVSKATASRALSRPDMVAADTRERVLVAAGTMGFEFNASARALTTGRTGLIGVLVPSLANPYFAPIVTGVQRALSQHGDNILLAVSEGSQSSEHELAGKLASRVDGLVFIAPVSPDSAIRGFTSKLPVVTVDRTVPAVPGVLIDTPGGVADIVTHLAGLGHRAIAHVGGPDGSWMAAQRNSAVEEAARRSGVDLTVLGPVAPRIDAGLAVAERIAAERSVTAVVAYSSYLLLGLHLGLRDAGVRVPEDISLAASDDLTSISTDRPDTTALRVPLEEAGIAAVRLLQETKPPKRARRLRIATELIVGGSTARAPVRSPG
;
A
#
# COMPACT_ATOMS: atom_id res chain seq x y z
N MET A 1 36.26 -16.96 13.84
CA MET A 1 34.99 -16.19 13.98
C MET A 1 34.98 -15.59 15.38
N VAL A 2 34.82 -14.27 15.50
CA VAL A 2 34.79 -13.58 16.81
C VAL A 2 33.53 -14.01 17.56
N THR A 3 33.67 -14.30 18.85
CA THR A 3 32.57 -14.77 19.70
C THR A 3 32.16 -13.69 20.70
N LEU A 4 30.94 -13.81 21.26
CA LEU A 4 30.47 -12.93 22.34
C LEU A 4 31.42 -12.95 23.57
N ALA A 5 32.11 -14.08 23.80
CA ALA A 5 33.07 -14.18 24.89
C ALA A 5 34.32 -13.33 24.62
N ASP A 6 34.75 -13.20 23.37
CA ASP A 6 35.89 -12.36 23.01
C ASP A 6 35.54 -10.88 23.14
N VAL A 7 34.34 -10.47 22.72
CA VAL A 7 33.81 -9.10 22.93
C VAL A 7 33.73 -8.78 24.43
N ALA A 8 33.20 -9.70 25.25
CA ALA A 8 33.10 -9.52 26.69
C ALA A 8 34.47 -9.30 27.35
N ARG A 9 35.47 -10.10 26.92
CA ARG A 9 36.85 -9.99 27.39
C ARG A 9 37.46 -8.64 26.99
N ALA A 10 37.28 -8.22 25.73
CA ALA A 10 37.81 -6.95 25.24
C ALA A 10 37.15 -5.74 25.94
N ALA A 11 35.87 -5.83 26.26
CA ALA A 11 35.13 -4.77 26.96
C ALA A 11 35.33 -4.80 28.49
N GLY A 12 36.04 -5.78 29.05
CA GLY A 12 36.25 -5.93 30.49
C GLY A 12 34.98 -6.24 31.28
N VAL A 13 34.07 -7.04 30.72
CA VAL A 13 32.78 -7.38 31.33
C VAL A 13 32.51 -8.89 31.27
N SER A 14 31.52 -9.35 32.04
CA SER A 14 31.05 -10.73 31.91
C SER A 14 30.35 -10.98 30.58
N LYS A 15 30.37 -12.24 30.08
CA LYS A 15 29.61 -12.64 28.89
C LYS A 15 28.12 -12.30 29.02
N ALA A 16 27.54 -12.44 30.22
CA ALA A 16 26.14 -12.07 30.50
C ALA A 16 25.90 -10.55 30.39
N THR A 17 26.87 -9.73 30.83
CA THR A 17 26.81 -8.27 30.73
C THR A 17 26.98 -7.84 29.28
N ALA A 18 27.91 -8.42 28.53
CA ALA A 18 28.08 -8.15 27.10
C ALA A 18 26.80 -8.53 26.32
N SER A 19 26.22 -9.70 26.60
CA SER A 19 24.95 -10.12 25.99
C SER A 19 23.81 -9.13 26.27
N ARG A 20 23.67 -8.67 27.54
CA ARG A 20 22.65 -7.68 27.91
C ARG A 20 22.89 -6.33 27.25
N ALA A 21 24.14 -5.86 27.21
CA ALA A 21 24.47 -4.58 26.55
C ALA A 21 24.10 -4.56 25.08
N LEU A 22 24.20 -5.70 24.38
CA LEU A 22 23.84 -5.83 22.98
C LEU A 22 22.34 -6.14 22.72
N SER A 23 21.69 -6.87 23.66
CA SER A 23 20.29 -7.31 23.46
C SER A 23 19.24 -6.48 24.20
N ARG A 24 19.61 -5.86 25.34
CA ARG A 24 18.74 -5.05 26.21
C ARG A 24 19.52 -3.85 26.74
N PRO A 25 19.84 -2.87 25.88
CA PRO A 25 20.73 -1.75 26.20
C PRO A 25 20.26 -0.93 27.41
N ASP A 26 18.94 -0.86 27.65
CA ASP A 26 18.34 -0.12 28.77
C ASP A 26 18.58 -0.77 30.14
N MET A 27 19.01 -2.03 30.17
CA MET A 27 19.33 -2.77 31.42
C MET A 27 20.79 -2.69 31.81
N VAL A 28 21.62 -1.92 31.11
CA VAL A 28 23.06 -1.80 31.34
C VAL A 28 23.45 -0.33 31.41
N ALA A 29 24.32 0.03 32.34
CA ALA A 29 24.83 1.40 32.46
C ALA A 29 25.45 1.89 31.14
N ALA A 30 25.22 3.17 30.81
CA ALA A 30 25.62 3.75 29.53
C ALA A 30 27.09 3.56 29.18
N ASP A 31 27.99 3.79 30.15
CA ASP A 31 29.44 3.58 30.00
C ASP A 31 29.78 2.12 29.66
N THR A 32 29.17 1.17 30.34
CA THR A 32 29.39 -0.26 30.09
C THR A 32 28.88 -0.68 28.72
N ARG A 33 27.71 -0.12 28.30
CA ARG A 33 27.14 -0.35 26.96
C ARG A 33 28.09 0.17 25.89
N GLU A 34 28.58 1.39 26.05
CA GLU A 34 29.50 2.01 25.09
C GLU A 34 30.78 1.18 24.91
N ARG A 35 31.41 0.75 25.99
CA ARG A 35 32.61 -0.13 25.94
C ARG A 35 32.32 -1.42 25.16
N VAL A 36 31.16 -2.05 25.38
CA VAL A 36 30.79 -3.28 24.69
C VAL A 36 30.55 -3.02 23.20
N LEU A 37 29.89 -1.93 22.85
CA LEU A 37 29.63 -1.54 21.44
C LEU A 37 30.94 -1.24 20.71
N VAL A 38 31.84 -0.50 21.31
CA VAL A 38 33.19 -0.21 20.75
C VAL A 38 33.97 -1.50 20.54
N ALA A 39 34.02 -2.38 21.52
CA ALA A 39 34.72 -3.67 21.42
C ALA A 39 34.12 -4.55 20.30
N ALA A 40 32.77 -4.62 20.20
CA ALA A 40 32.10 -5.38 19.16
C ALA A 40 32.40 -4.81 17.76
N GLY A 41 32.34 -3.48 17.58
CA GLY A 41 32.63 -2.82 16.31
C GLY A 41 34.11 -3.01 15.89
N THR A 42 35.04 -2.82 16.80
CA THR A 42 36.47 -2.98 16.52
C THR A 42 36.83 -4.42 16.12
N MET A 43 36.16 -5.41 16.70
CA MET A 43 36.40 -6.82 16.42
C MET A 43 35.59 -7.37 15.23
N GLY A 44 34.73 -6.55 14.60
CA GLY A 44 33.81 -7.01 13.55
C GLY A 44 32.82 -8.08 14.05
N PHE A 45 32.43 -8.00 15.34
CA PHE A 45 31.46 -8.94 15.90
C PHE A 45 30.05 -8.60 15.45
N GLU A 46 29.46 -9.45 14.63
CA GLU A 46 28.05 -9.39 14.30
C GLU A 46 27.23 -10.19 15.32
N PHE A 47 26.31 -9.50 15.99
CA PHE A 47 25.40 -10.15 16.93
C PHE A 47 24.45 -11.08 16.19
N ASN A 48 24.57 -12.37 16.40
CA ASN A 48 23.76 -13.37 15.73
C ASN A 48 22.28 -13.16 16.05
N ALA A 49 21.50 -12.76 15.04
CA ALA A 49 20.05 -12.50 15.15
C ALA A 49 19.30 -13.73 15.70
N SER A 50 19.73 -14.95 15.34
CA SER A 50 19.14 -16.19 15.83
C SER A 50 19.40 -16.38 17.34
N ALA A 51 20.59 -16.01 17.84
CA ALA A 51 20.89 -16.06 19.26
C ALA A 51 20.10 -15.00 20.05
N ARG A 52 19.85 -13.83 19.45
CA ARG A 52 18.95 -12.80 20.01
C ARG A 52 17.52 -13.33 20.10
N ALA A 53 17.02 -13.93 19.04
CA ALA A 53 15.68 -14.50 18.99
C ALA A 53 15.46 -15.57 20.07
N LEU A 54 16.42 -16.46 20.26
CA LEU A 54 16.39 -17.48 21.33
C LEU A 54 16.36 -16.87 22.75
N THR A 55 17.03 -15.73 22.95
CA THR A 55 17.13 -15.09 24.27
C THR A 55 15.94 -14.16 24.57
N THR A 56 15.39 -13.49 23.56
CA THR A 56 14.33 -12.50 23.71
C THR A 56 12.95 -13.05 23.36
N GLY A 57 12.87 -14.18 22.67
CA GLY A 57 11.65 -14.74 22.08
C GLY A 57 11.12 -13.94 20.89
N ARG A 58 11.93 -12.98 20.36
CA ARG A 58 11.55 -12.11 19.23
C ARG A 58 12.60 -12.17 18.14
N THR A 59 12.14 -12.25 16.89
CA THR A 59 13.00 -12.28 15.70
C THR A 59 13.46 -10.88 15.28
N GLY A 60 12.70 -9.84 15.62
CA GLY A 60 12.88 -8.48 15.11
C GLY A 60 12.50 -8.36 13.63
N LEU A 61 11.70 -9.29 13.12
CA LEU A 61 11.21 -9.28 11.75
C LEU A 61 9.69 -9.18 11.72
N ILE A 62 9.17 -8.37 10.82
CA ILE A 62 7.75 -8.30 10.50
C ILE A 62 7.55 -8.76 9.06
N GLY A 63 6.67 -9.73 8.87
CA GLY A 63 6.29 -10.19 7.54
C GLY A 63 5.36 -9.19 6.87
N VAL A 64 5.68 -8.80 5.64
CA VAL A 64 4.85 -7.92 4.82
C VAL A 64 4.48 -8.66 3.55
N LEU A 65 3.18 -8.83 3.32
CA LEU A 65 2.67 -9.44 2.09
C LEU A 65 2.05 -8.35 1.22
N VAL A 66 2.46 -8.32 -0.06
CA VAL A 66 1.93 -7.41 -1.08
C VAL A 66 1.48 -8.19 -2.31
N PRO A 67 0.44 -7.73 -3.03
CA PRO A 67 0.02 -8.42 -4.24
C PRO A 67 0.96 -8.21 -5.43
N SER A 68 1.75 -7.12 -5.46
CA SER A 68 2.64 -6.84 -6.59
C SER A 68 3.68 -5.79 -6.21
N LEU A 69 4.88 -5.87 -6.77
CA LEU A 69 5.89 -4.80 -6.77
C LEU A 69 5.90 -3.99 -8.08
N ALA A 70 5.24 -4.49 -9.12
CA ALA A 70 5.11 -3.77 -10.38
C ALA A 70 4.10 -2.61 -10.31
N ASN A 71 3.19 -2.62 -9.33
CA ASN A 71 2.26 -1.53 -9.09
C ASN A 71 2.89 -0.55 -8.08
N PRO A 72 3.17 0.72 -8.48
CA PRO A 72 3.84 1.71 -7.63
C PRO A 72 3.05 2.09 -6.38
N TYR A 73 1.76 1.80 -6.34
CA TYR A 73 0.88 2.05 -5.20
C TYR A 73 1.38 1.39 -3.90
N PHE A 74 2.02 0.21 -3.98
CA PHE A 74 2.37 -0.55 -2.78
C PHE A 74 3.73 -0.16 -2.18
N ALA A 75 4.67 0.31 -2.99
CA ALA A 75 6.04 0.62 -2.54
C ALA A 75 6.09 1.69 -1.42
N PRO A 76 5.36 2.81 -1.48
CA PRO A 76 5.34 3.79 -0.38
C PRO A 76 4.75 3.22 0.92
N ILE A 77 3.77 2.31 0.86
CA ILE A 77 3.22 1.64 2.06
C ILE A 77 4.31 0.80 2.72
N VAL A 78 5.04 0.00 1.93
CA VAL A 78 6.18 -0.81 2.42
C VAL A 78 7.26 0.07 3.02
N THR A 79 7.57 1.21 2.38
CA THR A 79 8.52 2.21 2.91
C THR A 79 8.07 2.74 4.27
N GLY A 80 6.78 3.06 4.43
CA GLY A 80 6.20 3.50 5.70
C GLY A 80 6.32 2.43 6.80
N VAL A 81 6.04 1.17 6.47
CA VAL A 81 6.25 0.04 7.39
C VAL A 81 7.72 -0.05 7.81
N GLN A 82 8.66 -0.07 6.85
CA GLN A 82 10.10 -0.17 7.15
C GLN A 82 10.58 1.01 8.00
N ARG A 83 10.17 2.24 7.66
CA ARG A 83 10.56 3.45 8.41
C ARG A 83 10.10 3.38 9.87
N ALA A 84 8.86 2.94 10.11
CA ALA A 84 8.34 2.82 11.47
C ALA A 84 9.06 1.70 12.27
N LEU A 85 9.37 0.58 11.65
CA LEU A 85 10.07 -0.54 12.29
C LEU A 85 11.53 -0.22 12.60
N SER A 86 12.22 0.49 11.72
CA SER A 86 13.64 0.85 11.88
C SER A 86 13.90 1.69 13.14
N GLN A 87 12.90 2.46 13.60
CA GLN A 87 12.98 3.22 14.86
C GLN A 87 13.16 2.31 16.08
N HIS A 88 12.78 1.03 15.98
CA HIS A 88 12.87 0.03 17.03
C HIS A 88 13.95 -1.03 16.75
N GLY A 89 14.70 -0.87 15.65
CA GLY A 89 15.70 -1.85 15.20
C GLY A 89 15.09 -3.13 14.59
N ASP A 90 13.82 -3.10 14.26
CA ASP A 90 13.13 -4.19 13.57
C ASP A 90 13.18 -3.98 12.04
N ASN A 91 13.01 -5.06 11.27
CA ASN A 91 13.06 -5.06 9.80
C ASN A 91 11.87 -5.78 9.19
N ILE A 92 11.71 -5.65 7.87
CA ILE A 92 10.69 -6.38 7.13
C ILE A 92 11.25 -7.65 6.49
N LEU A 93 10.38 -8.64 6.34
CA LEU A 93 10.54 -9.78 5.46
C LEU A 93 9.40 -9.73 4.45
N LEU A 94 9.70 -9.27 3.23
CA LEU A 94 8.71 -9.01 2.18
C LEU A 94 8.42 -10.27 1.37
N ALA A 95 7.13 -10.52 1.10
CA ALA A 95 6.66 -11.55 0.20
C ALA A 95 5.64 -10.98 -0.80
N VAL A 96 5.70 -11.46 -2.05
CA VAL A 96 4.84 -11.02 -3.15
C VAL A 96 3.94 -12.17 -3.57
N SER A 97 2.62 -11.98 -3.49
CA SER A 97 1.63 -13.02 -3.77
C SER A 97 1.16 -13.06 -5.24
N GLU A 98 1.53 -12.04 -6.03
CA GLU A 98 1.08 -11.84 -7.41
C GLU A 98 -0.46 -11.86 -7.56
N GLY A 99 -1.18 -11.42 -6.51
CA GLY A 99 -2.64 -11.40 -6.48
C GLY A 99 -3.29 -12.79 -6.39
N SER A 100 -2.51 -13.84 -6.12
CA SER A 100 -3.02 -15.20 -5.97
C SER A 100 -3.37 -15.52 -4.52
N GLN A 101 -4.62 -15.95 -4.27
CA GLN A 101 -5.07 -16.36 -2.93
C GLN A 101 -4.27 -17.53 -2.35
N SER A 102 -3.95 -18.52 -3.18
CA SER A 102 -3.19 -19.70 -2.76
C SER A 102 -1.75 -19.33 -2.41
N SER A 103 -1.10 -18.51 -3.25
CA SER A 103 0.25 -18.01 -3.01
C SER A 103 0.30 -17.14 -1.76
N GLU A 104 -0.68 -16.23 -1.57
CA GLU A 104 -0.76 -15.37 -0.38
C GLU A 104 -0.85 -16.19 0.91
N HIS A 105 -1.73 -17.22 0.93
CA HIS A 105 -1.89 -18.09 2.09
C HIS A 105 -0.63 -18.90 2.40
N GLU A 106 0.00 -19.49 1.37
CA GLU A 106 1.24 -20.26 1.52
C GLU A 106 2.39 -19.39 2.04
N LEU A 107 2.59 -18.20 1.44
CA LEU A 107 3.62 -17.25 1.85
C LEU A 107 3.39 -16.74 3.28
N ALA A 108 2.14 -16.41 3.63
CA ALA A 108 1.80 -16.03 5.00
C ALA A 108 2.12 -17.16 6.00
N GLY A 109 1.85 -18.42 5.64
CA GLY A 109 2.21 -19.57 6.46
C GLY A 109 3.72 -19.72 6.66
N LYS A 110 4.50 -19.54 5.60
CA LYS A 110 5.97 -19.57 5.66
C LYS A 110 6.55 -18.42 6.49
N LEU A 111 5.97 -17.24 6.39
CA LEU A 111 6.38 -16.07 7.17
C LEU A 111 6.02 -16.22 8.64
N ALA A 112 4.83 -16.71 8.95
CA ALA A 112 4.31 -16.79 10.33
C ALA A 112 5.20 -17.58 11.30
N SER A 113 6.06 -18.48 10.81
CA SER A 113 7.03 -19.22 11.63
C SER A 113 8.36 -18.48 11.84
N ARG A 114 8.56 -17.31 11.22
CA ARG A 114 9.85 -16.61 11.14
C ARG A 114 9.80 -15.15 11.58
N VAL A 115 8.60 -14.61 11.81
CA VAL A 115 8.37 -13.19 12.09
C VAL A 115 7.57 -12.98 13.36
N ASP A 116 7.62 -11.79 13.92
CA ASP A 116 6.92 -11.41 15.14
C ASP A 116 5.49 -10.87 14.87
N GLY A 117 5.14 -10.63 13.61
CA GLY A 117 3.83 -10.18 13.18
C GLY A 117 3.70 -10.14 11.66
N LEU A 118 2.47 -10.02 11.16
CA LEU A 118 2.16 -9.95 9.73
C LEU A 118 1.39 -8.68 9.38
N VAL A 119 1.82 -8.02 8.30
CA VAL A 119 1.08 -6.94 7.65
C VAL A 119 0.66 -7.43 6.27
N PHE A 120 -0.64 -7.52 6.03
CA PHE A 120 -1.21 -7.82 4.72
C PHE A 120 -1.60 -6.50 4.04
N ILE A 121 -1.03 -6.21 2.90
CA ILE A 121 -1.35 -5.03 2.09
C ILE A 121 -2.26 -5.46 0.93
N ALA A 122 -3.46 -4.90 0.86
CA ALA A 122 -4.50 -5.21 -0.13
C ALA A 122 -4.68 -6.74 -0.34
N PRO A 123 -4.88 -7.53 0.74
CA PRO A 123 -4.94 -8.99 0.64
C PRO A 123 -6.11 -9.46 -0.21
N VAL A 124 -5.93 -10.60 -0.88
CA VAL A 124 -6.94 -11.24 -1.73
C VAL A 124 -7.52 -12.53 -1.12
N SER A 125 -6.87 -13.09 -0.10
CA SER A 125 -7.34 -14.30 0.61
C SER A 125 -8.67 -14.08 1.32
N PRO A 126 -9.51 -15.11 1.51
CA PRO A 126 -10.73 -15.01 2.29
C PRO A 126 -10.47 -14.54 3.73
N ASP A 127 -11.44 -13.84 4.31
CA ASP A 127 -11.36 -13.31 5.68
C ASP A 127 -11.01 -14.37 6.72
N SER A 128 -11.54 -15.59 6.55
CA SER A 128 -11.26 -16.72 7.45
C SER A 128 -9.79 -17.15 7.42
N ALA A 129 -9.15 -17.11 6.24
CA ALA A 129 -7.75 -17.47 6.08
C ALA A 129 -6.85 -16.44 6.79
N ILE A 130 -7.12 -15.14 6.59
CA ILE A 130 -6.36 -14.06 7.25
C ILE A 130 -6.54 -14.13 8.78
N ARG A 131 -7.79 -14.29 9.26
CA ARG A 131 -8.08 -14.47 10.70
C ARG A 131 -7.38 -15.66 11.31
N GLY A 132 -7.19 -16.74 10.55
CA GLY A 132 -6.50 -17.94 11.05
C GLY A 132 -5.09 -17.66 11.57
N PHE A 133 -4.44 -16.60 11.11
CA PHE A 133 -3.10 -16.20 11.59
C PHE A 133 -3.14 -15.45 12.92
N THR A 134 -4.26 -14.80 13.28
CA THR A 134 -4.34 -13.98 14.52
C THR A 134 -4.22 -14.80 15.81
N SER A 135 -4.44 -16.12 15.76
CA SER A 135 -4.21 -17.02 16.87
C SER A 135 -2.73 -17.36 17.12
N LYS A 136 -1.87 -17.05 16.15
CA LYS A 136 -0.43 -17.38 16.17
C LYS A 136 0.44 -16.17 16.46
N LEU A 137 0.10 -15.02 15.88
CA LEU A 137 0.88 -13.78 15.97
C LEU A 137 0.00 -12.56 15.67
N PRO A 138 0.42 -11.34 16.01
CA PRO A 138 -0.24 -10.11 15.62
C PRO A 138 -0.39 -10.00 14.10
N VAL A 139 -1.59 -9.60 13.64
CA VAL A 139 -1.90 -9.41 12.22
C VAL A 139 -2.58 -8.06 12.04
N VAL A 140 -2.19 -7.34 11.00
CA VAL A 140 -2.82 -6.08 10.56
C VAL A 140 -3.06 -6.14 9.06
N THR A 141 -4.19 -5.59 8.60
CA THR A 141 -4.47 -5.41 7.18
C THR A 141 -4.36 -3.94 6.78
N VAL A 142 -3.89 -3.67 5.57
CA VAL A 142 -3.90 -2.34 4.95
C VAL A 142 -4.72 -2.44 3.68
N ASP A 143 -5.56 -1.43 3.45
CA ASP A 143 -6.38 -1.29 2.24
C ASP A 143 -7.43 -2.39 2.03
N ARG A 144 -7.73 -3.13 3.10
CA ARG A 144 -8.86 -4.07 3.17
C ARG A 144 -9.36 -4.20 4.60
N THR A 145 -10.68 -4.23 4.77
CA THR A 145 -11.31 -4.52 6.04
C THR A 145 -11.58 -6.01 6.20
N VAL A 146 -11.02 -6.61 7.25
CA VAL A 146 -11.30 -7.99 7.66
C VAL A 146 -11.94 -7.98 9.05
N PRO A 147 -13.09 -8.64 9.25
CA PRO A 147 -13.74 -8.70 10.57
C PRO A 147 -12.80 -9.27 11.64
N ALA A 148 -12.76 -8.64 12.81
CA ALA A 148 -11.92 -9.00 13.95
C ALA A 148 -10.40 -8.91 13.74
N VAL A 149 -9.93 -8.33 12.63
CA VAL A 149 -8.51 -8.02 12.39
C VAL A 149 -8.34 -6.50 12.42
N PRO A 150 -7.36 -5.96 13.17
CA PRO A 150 -7.02 -4.54 13.09
C PRO A 150 -6.59 -4.17 11.67
N GLY A 151 -6.90 -2.95 11.26
CA GLY A 151 -6.53 -2.55 9.90
C GLY A 151 -6.53 -1.05 9.66
N VAL A 152 -5.82 -0.66 8.62
CA VAL A 152 -5.79 0.68 8.07
C VAL A 152 -6.52 0.67 6.74
N LEU A 153 -7.56 1.48 6.61
CA LEU A 153 -8.31 1.66 5.37
C LEU A 153 -8.02 3.04 4.81
N ILE A 154 -7.51 3.08 3.60
CA ILE A 154 -7.35 4.32 2.84
C ILE A 154 -8.67 4.60 2.13
N ASP A 155 -9.21 5.81 2.31
CA ASP A 155 -10.54 6.17 1.79
C ASP A 155 -10.51 6.54 0.30
N THR A 156 -9.94 5.67 -0.51
CA THR A 156 -10.00 5.84 -1.97
C THR A 156 -11.41 5.69 -2.55
N PRO A 157 -12.33 4.87 -1.97
CA PRO A 157 -13.73 4.89 -2.40
C PRO A 157 -14.41 6.25 -2.23
N GLY A 158 -14.20 6.95 -1.11
CA GLY A 158 -14.68 8.32 -0.94
C GLY A 158 -14.08 9.27 -1.97
N GLY A 159 -12.76 9.20 -2.14
CA GLY A 159 -12.07 10.04 -3.12
C GLY A 159 -12.52 9.85 -4.57
N VAL A 160 -12.78 8.61 -5.03
CA VAL A 160 -13.29 8.42 -6.41
C VAL A 160 -14.71 8.93 -6.56
N ALA A 161 -15.53 8.91 -5.52
CA ALA A 161 -16.83 9.57 -5.52
C ALA A 161 -16.69 11.09 -5.67
N ASP A 162 -15.68 11.69 -5.05
CA ASP A 162 -15.37 13.13 -5.22
C ASP A 162 -14.91 13.43 -6.65
N ILE A 163 -14.12 12.55 -7.28
CA ILE A 163 -13.76 12.69 -8.70
C ILE A 163 -15.01 12.71 -9.58
N VAL A 164 -15.95 11.77 -9.39
CA VAL A 164 -17.19 11.72 -10.17
C VAL A 164 -18.02 13.00 -9.96
N THR A 165 -18.11 13.47 -8.72
CA THR A 165 -18.82 14.72 -8.38
C THR A 165 -18.16 15.93 -9.05
N HIS A 166 -16.83 16.00 -9.04
CA HIS A 166 -16.07 17.04 -9.74
C HIS A 166 -16.37 17.04 -11.25
N LEU A 167 -16.30 15.89 -11.91
CA LEU A 167 -16.57 15.76 -13.34
C LEU A 167 -18.02 16.13 -13.67
N ALA A 168 -18.98 15.69 -12.86
CA ALA A 168 -20.39 16.08 -13.02
C ALA A 168 -20.59 17.61 -12.87
N GLY A 169 -19.84 18.24 -11.94
CA GLY A 169 -19.81 19.70 -11.75
C GLY A 169 -19.24 20.45 -12.96
N LEU A 170 -18.31 19.84 -13.71
CA LEU A 170 -17.78 20.35 -14.97
C LEU A 170 -18.75 20.13 -16.17
N GLY A 171 -19.90 19.51 -15.93
CA GLY A 171 -20.93 19.30 -16.95
C GLY A 171 -20.86 17.95 -17.67
N HIS A 172 -19.93 17.06 -17.28
CA HIS A 172 -19.91 15.70 -17.84
C HIS A 172 -21.17 14.93 -17.44
N ARG A 173 -21.81 14.28 -18.44
CA ARG A 173 -23.04 13.48 -18.24
C ARG A 173 -22.86 12.03 -18.66
N ALA A 174 -21.83 11.72 -19.45
CA ALA A 174 -21.45 10.36 -19.80
C ALA A 174 -19.98 10.14 -19.42
N ILE A 175 -19.74 9.29 -18.43
CA ILE A 175 -18.43 9.01 -17.84
C ILE A 175 -18.13 7.51 -17.98
N ALA A 176 -16.90 7.17 -18.36
CA ALA A 176 -16.41 5.80 -18.27
C ALA A 176 -15.61 5.61 -16.98
N HIS A 177 -15.80 4.50 -16.29
CA HIS A 177 -14.93 4.03 -15.24
C HIS A 177 -14.14 2.83 -15.69
N VAL A 178 -12.81 2.94 -15.73
CA VAL A 178 -11.92 1.80 -15.99
C VAL A 178 -11.58 1.16 -14.66
N GLY A 179 -12.27 0.04 -14.37
CA GLY A 179 -12.18 -0.66 -13.09
C GLY A 179 -10.86 -1.40 -12.87
N GLY A 180 -10.63 -1.82 -11.64
CA GLY A 180 -9.44 -2.54 -11.23
C GLY A 180 -9.50 -4.05 -11.50
N PRO A 181 -8.48 -4.80 -11.02
CA PRO A 181 -8.37 -6.23 -11.26
C PRO A 181 -9.47 -7.02 -10.56
N ASP A 182 -9.83 -8.16 -11.16
CA ASP A 182 -10.76 -9.10 -10.56
C ASP A 182 -10.23 -9.64 -9.21
N GLY A 183 -11.16 -9.99 -8.30
CA GLY A 183 -10.83 -10.48 -6.97
C GLY A 183 -10.26 -9.43 -6.02
N SER A 184 -10.00 -8.19 -6.46
CA SER A 184 -9.58 -7.10 -5.58
C SER A 184 -10.76 -6.55 -4.79
N TRP A 185 -10.67 -6.66 -3.46
CA TRP A 185 -11.67 -6.07 -2.56
C TRP A 185 -11.79 -4.56 -2.77
N MET A 186 -10.67 -3.86 -2.91
CA MET A 186 -10.66 -2.41 -3.11
C MET A 186 -11.24 -2.01 -4.48
N ALA A 187 -11.01 -2.80 -5.54
CA ALA A 187 -11.63 -2.55 -6.83
C ALA A 187 -13.17 -2.61 -6.73
N ALA A 188 -13.71 -3.60 -6.02
CA ALA A 188 -15.14 -3.69 -5.77
C ALA A 188 -15.68 -2.48 -4.99
N GLN A 189 -14.95 -2.00 -3.96
CA GLN A 189 -15.36 -0.82 -3.19
C GLN A 189 -15.33 0.46 -4.03
N ARG A 190 -14.29 0.65 -4.86
CA ARG A 190 -14.20 1.81 -5.76
C ARG A 190 -15.29 1.78 -6.83
N ASN A 191 -15.55 0.62 -7.46
CA ASN A 191 -16.64 0.46 -8.42
C ASN A 191 -17.97 0.87 -7.81
N SER A 192 -18.33 0.32 -6.64
CA SER A 192 -19.58 0.68 -5.95
C SER A 192 -19.66 2.16 -5.60
N ALA A 193 -18.55 2.79 -5.21
CA ALA A 193 -18.52 4.22 -4.92
C ALA A 193 -18.71 5.09 -6.16
N VAL A 194 -18.10 4.71 -7.29
CA VAL A 194 -18.28 5.38 -8.58
C VAL A 194 -19.72 5.26 -9.06
N GLU A 195 -20.32 4.06 -9.01
CA GLU A 195 -21.73 3.81 -9.39
C GLU A 195 -22.69 4.64 -8.56
N GLU A 196 -22.49 4.68 -7.25
CA GLU A 196 -23.31 5.47 -6.34
C GLU A 196 -23.19 6.98 -6.60
N ALA A 197 -21.96 7.46 -6.81
CA ALA A 197 -21.70 8.87 -7.10
C ALA A 197 -22.30 9.29 -8.47
N ALA A 198 -22.16 8.44 -9.49
CA ALA A 198 -22.74 8.67 -10.81
C ALA A 198 -24.27 8.76 -10.75
N ARG A 199 -24.92 7.83 -10.05
CA ARG A 199 -26.36 7.84 -9.84
C ARG A 199 -26.84 9.12 -9.13
N ARG A 200 -26.15 9.54 -8.07
CA ARG A 200 -26.49 10.78 -7.34
C ARG A 200 -26.30 12.03 -8.17
N SER A 201 -25.32 12.02 -9.08
CA SER A 201 -24.99 13.16 -9.93
C SER A 201 -25.76 13.18 -11.26
N GLY A 202 -26.61 12.20 -11.53
CA GLY A 202 -27.34 12.08 -12.80
C GLY A 202 -26.39 11.88 -14.00
N VAL A 203 -25.36 11.06 -13.82
CA VAL A 203 -24.34 10.74 -14.82
C VAL A 203 -24.57 9.33 -15.34
N ASP A 204 -24.57 9.17 -16.67
CA ASP A 204 -24.52 7.87 -17.32
C ASP A 204 -23.13 7.28 -17.18
N LEU A 205 -23.05 6.11 -16.55
CA LEU A 205 -21.80 5.44 -16.25
C LEU A 205 -21.60 4.20 -17.10
N THR A 206 -20.48 4.15 -17.83
CA THR A 206 -19.99 2.94 -18.50
C THR A 206 -18.85 2.36 -17.69
N VAL A 207 -19.00 1.12 -17.19
CA VAL A 207 -17.92 0.42 -16.47
C VAL A 207 -17.16 -0.49 -17.43
N LEU A 208 -15.85 -0.29 -17.52
CA LEU A 208 -14.92 -1.09 -18.33
C LEU A 208 -14.00 -1.88 -17.38
N GLY A 209 -14.11 -3.20 -17.41
CA GLY A 209 -13.28 -4.02 -16.54
C GLY A 209 -13.80 -5.44 -16.41
N PRO A 210 -13.07 -6.28 -15.67
CA PRO A 210 -11.86 -5.99 -14.89
C PRO A 210 -10.63 -5.67 -15.75
N VAL A 211 -9.75 -4.75 -15.29
CA VAL A 211 -8.53 -4.34 -15.99
C VAL A 211 -7.33 -4.36 -15.04
N ALA A 212 -6.22 -4.96 -15.48
CA ALA A 212 -4.98 -4.95 -14.69
C ALA A 212 -4.42 -3.52 -14.56
N PRO A 213 -3.90 -3.10 -13.39
CA PRO A 213 -3.37 -1.75 -13.19
C PRO A 213 -1.97 -1.59 -13.81
N ARG A 214 -1.92 -1.61 -15.15
CA ARG A 214 -0.70 -1.56 -15.97
C ARG A 214 -0.89 -0.62 -17.16
N ILE A 215 0.21 -0.07 -17.68
CA ILE A 215 0.20 0.88 -18.79
C ILE A 215 -0.33 0.24 -20.07
N ASP A 216 0.14 -0.97 -20.42
CA ASP A 216 -0.29 -1.69 -21.61
C ASP A 216 -1.80 -2.02 -21.60
N ALA A 217 -2.35 -2.33 -20.44
CA ALA A 217 -3.79 -2.53 -20.30
C ALA A 217 -4.57 -1.22 -20.51
N GLY A 218 -4.02 -0.09 -20.06
CA GLY A 218 -4.57 1.24 -20.33
C GLY A 218 -4.56 1.59 -21.81
N LEU A 219 -3.48 1.29 -22.53
CA LEU A 219 -3.39 1.45 -23.99
C LEU A 219 -4.50 0.67 -24.71
N ALA A 220 -4.69 -0.61 -24.36
CA ALA A 220 -5.72 -1.45 -24.96
C ALA A 220 -7.16 -0.96 -24.72
N VAL A 221 -7.43 -0.35 -23.57
CA VAL A 221 -8.76 0.23 -23.26
C VAL A 221 -8.97 1.56 -23.98
N ALA A 222 -7.89 2.32 -24.25
CA ALA A 222 -7.99 3.62 -24.90
C ALA A 222 -8.67 3.55 -26.27
N GLU A 223 -8.42 2.51 -27.08
CA GLU A 223 -9.06 2.31 -28.39
C GLU A 223 -10.59 2.21 -28.28
N ARG A 224 -11.08 1.48 -27.26
CA ARG A 224 -12.51 1.34 -26.99
C ARG A 224 -13.13 2.65 -26.58
N ILE A 225 -12.44 3.43 -25.75
CA ILE A 225 -12.91 4.75 -25.29
C ILE A 225 -12.91 5.74 -26.45
N ALA A 226 -11.90 5.73 -27.31
CA ALA A 226 -11.84 6.59 -28.50
C ALA A 226 -12.98 6.32 -29.50
N ALA A 227 -13.41 5.06 -29.60
CA ALA A 227 -14.55 4.65 -30.43
C ALA A 227 -15.90 5.04 -29.81
N GLU A 228 -15.99 5.15 -28.48
CA GLU A 228 -17.21 5.48 -27.73
C GLU A 228 -17.41 7.00 -27.65
N ARG A 229 -18.07 7.54 -28.68
CA ARG A 229 -18.23 9.00 -28.83
C ARG A 229 -19.11 9.65 -27.77
N SER A 230 -19.90 8.91 -27.01
CA SER A 230 -20.77 9.47 -25.96
C SER A 230 -19.96 9.85 -24.70
N VAL A 231 -18.88 9.12 -24.40
CA VAL A 231 -18.06 9.33 -23.20
C VAL A 231 -17.26 10.64 -23.33
N THR A 232 -17.35 11.48 -22.32
CA THR A 232 -16.65 12.77 -22.28
C THR A 232 -15.63 12.86 -21.12
N ALA A 233 -15.64 11.90 -20.19
CA ALA A 233 -14.66 11.81 -19.11
C ALA A 233 -14.40 10.36 -18.73
N VAL A 234 -13.20 10.08 -18.20
CA VAL A 234 -12.79 8.76 -17.74
C VAL A 234 -12.20 8.85 -16.34
N VAL A 235 -12.64 7.94 -15.47
CA VAL A 235 -12.07 7.71 -14.14
C VAL A 235 -11.29 6.40 -14.19
N ALA A 236 -9.96 6.46 -14.10
CA ALA A 236 -9.10 5.29 -14.11
C ALA A 236 -8.88 4.75 -12.68
N TYR A 237 -8.90 3.41 -12.54
CA TYR A 237 -8.63 2.73 -11.27
C TYR A 237 -7.24 3.05 -10.72
N SER A 238 -6.25 3.33 -11.54
CA SER A 238 -4.88 3.64 -11.11
C SER A 238 -4.18 4.61 -12.05
N SER A 239 -3.12 5.24 -11.52
CA SER A 239 -2.24 6.13 -12.27
C SER A 239 -1.58 5.44 -13.47
N TYR A 240 -1.22 4.16 -13.38
CA TYR A 240 -0.66 3.40 -14.50
C TYR A 240 -1.69 3.17 -15.61
N LEU A 241 -2.93 2.86 -15.25
CA LEU A 241 -4.01 2.81 -16.25
C LEU A 241 -4.24 4.16 -16.90
N LEU A 242 -4.26 5.24 -16.10
CA LEU A 242 -4.42 6.60 -16.63
C LEU A 242 -3.29 6.95 -17.61
N LEU A 243 -2.03 6.62 -17.30
CA LEU A 243 -0.91 6.86 -18.20
C LEU A 243 -1.08 6.12 -19.53
N GLY A 244 -1.46 4.84 -19.48
CA GLY A 244 -1.74 4.06 -20.67
C GLY A 244 -2.92 4.62 -21.49
N LEU A 245 -4.00 5.02 -20.81
CA LEU A 245 -5.14 5.68 -21.44
C LEU A 245 -4.73 7.00 -22.13
N HIS A 246 -3.97 7.83 -21.44
CA HIS A 246 -3.49 9.11 -21.98
C HIS A 246 -2.65 8.91 -23.25
N LEU A 247 -1.72 7.96 -23.23
CA LEU A 247 -0.90 7.63 -24.39
C LEU A 247 -1.74 7.09 -25.55
N GLY A 248 -2.63 6.12 -25.31
CA GLY A 248 -3.46 5.51 -26.34
C GLY A 248 -4.49 6.48 -26.94
N LEU A 249 -5.09 7.34 -26.14
CA LEU A 249 -6.01 8.38 -26.61
C LEU A 249 -5.26 9.40 -27.50
N ARG A 250 -4.08 9.84 -27.10
CA ARG A 250 -3.23 10.73 -27.92
C ARG A 250 -2.90 10.08 -29.27
N ASP A 251 -2.53 8.80 -29.27
CA ASP A 251 -2.17 8.07 -30.50
C ASP A 251 -3.41 7.88 -31.42
N ALA A 252 -4.63 7.83 -30.84
CA ALA A 252 -5.89 7.86 -31.54
C ALA A 252 -6.35 9.28 -31.97
N GLY A 253 -5.56 10.32 -31.73
CA GLY A 253 -5.87 11.72 -32.06
C GLY A 253 -6.90 12.38 -31.14
N VAL A 254 -7.19 11.80 -29.98
CA VAL A 254 -8.11 12.35 -28.96
C VAL A 254 -7.31 13.23 -27.99
N ARG A 255 -7.73 14.48 -27.86
CA ARG A 255 -7.05 15.47 -27.00
C ARG A 255 -7.59 15.41 -25.58
N VAL A 256 -6.66 15.47 -24.62
CA VAL A 256 -6.95 15.57 -23.18
C VAL A 256 -6.48 16.94 -22.70
N PRO A 257 -7.34 17.76 -22.12
CA PRO A 257 -8.72 17.49 -21.68
C PRO A 257 -9.81 17.90 -22.71
N GLU A 258 -9.47 18.46 -23.87
CA GLU A 258 -10.40 19.17 -24.77
C GLU A 258 -11.51 18.26 -25.31
N ASP A 259 -11.17 17.04 -25.70
CA ASP A 259 -12.11 16.06 -26.25
C ASP A 259 -12.63 15.09 -25.19
N ILE A 260 -11.78 14.78 -24.19
CA ILE A 260 -12.09 13.88 -23.07
C ILE A 260 -11.28 14.25 -21.82
N SER A 261 -11.95 14.33 -20.68
CA SER A 261 -11.30 14.54 -19.38
C SER A 261 -10.80 13.20 -18.81
N LEU A 262 -9.62 13.20 -18.15
CA LEU A 262 -9.07 12.03 -17.49
C LEU A 262 -8.80 12.32 -16.02
N ALA A 263 -9.17 11.36 -15.13
CA ALA A 263 -8.82 11.39 -13.72
C ALA A 263 -8.47 9.99 -13.22
N ALA A 264 -7.67 9.90 -12.13
CA ALA A 264 -7.25 8.62 -11.54
C ALA A 264 -7.44 8.58 -10.02
N SER A 265 -7.58 7.37 -9.47
CA SER A 265 -7.75 7.15 -8.03
C SER A 265 -6.44 7.15 -7.23
N ASP A 266 -5.32 7.43 -7.85
CA ASP A 266 -4.01 7.68 -7.24
C ASP A 266 -3.18 8.58 -8.17
N ASP A 267 -2.21 9.29 -7.59
CA ASP A 267 -1.36 10.22 -8.34
C ASP A 267 -0.06 9.56 -8.87
N LEU A 268 0.59 10.26 -9.81
CA LEU A 268 1.86 9.84 -10.41
C LEU A 268 3.09 10.39 -9.66
N THR A 269 2.92 11.00 -8.48
CA THR A 269 4.00 11.71 -7.78
C THR A 269 5.19 10.82 -7.44
N SER A 270 4.96 9.52 -7.28
CA SER A 270 6.01 8.53 -6.98
C SER A 270 6.86 8.13 -8.20
N ILE A 271 6.44 8.44 -9.43
CA ILE A 271 7.07 7.92 -10.66
C ILE A 271 7.47 8.99 -11.69
N SER A 272 7.08 10.25 -11.51
CA SER A 272 7.39 11.32 -12.48
C SER A 272 7.77 12.63 -11.80
N THR A 273 8.87 13.23 -12.28
CA THR A 273 9.26 14.61 -11.96
C THR A 273 8.60 15.63 -12.90
N ASP A 274 8.33 15.26 -14.14
CA ASP A 274 7.51 16.02 -15.10
C ASP A 274 6.07 15.50 -15.00
N ARG A 275 5.32 16.04 -14.07
CA ARG A 275 3.92 15.67 -13.87
C ARG A 275 3.14 16.02 -15.14
N PRO A 276 2.46 15.06 -15.77
CA PRO A 276 1.25 15.47 -16.44
C PRO A 276 0.39 16.11 -15.34
N ASP A 277 -0.08 17.32 -15.56
CA ASP A 277 -0.97 18.05 -14.67
C ASP A 277 -2.31 17.29 -14.61
N THR A 278 -2.31 16.19 -13.86
CA THR A 278 -3.43 15.23 -13.84
C THR A 278 -4.32 15.44 -12.63
N THR A 279 -5.63 15.42 -12.86
CA THR A 279 -6.62 15.31 -11.79
C THR A 279 -6.56 13.91 -11.19
N ALA A 280 -6.20 13.82 -9.91
CA ALA A 280 -6.01 12.54 -9.25
C ALA A 280 -6.18 12.67 -7.72
N LEU A 281 -6.29 11.53 -7.04
CA LEU A 281 -6.25 11.52 -5.58
C LEU A 281 -4.82 11.53 -5.09
N ARG A 282 -4.50 12.45 -4.19
CA ARG A 282 -3.34 12.33 -3.31
C ARG A 282 -3.66 11.31 -2.23
N VAL A 283 -2.87 10.24 -2.23
CA VAL A 283 -3.08 9.10 -1.33
C VAL A 283 -1.92 9.01 -0.35
N PRO A 284 -2.14 9.16 0.96
CA PRO A 284 -1.07 9.15 1.97
C PRO A 284 -0.61 7.72 2.29
N LEU A 285 -0.01 7.06 1.30
CA LEU A 285 0.36 5.65 1.31
C LEU A 285 1.41 5.33 2.39
N GLU A 286 2.41 6.20 2.57
CA GLU A 286 3.44 6.00 3.58
C GLU A 286 2.88 6.08 5.00
N GLU A 287 1.94 7.01 5.23
CA GLU A 287 1.24 7.14 6.51
C GLU A 287 0.44 5.87 6.85
N ALA A 288 -0.14 5.23 5.82
CA ALA A 288 -0.84 3.96 6.01
C ALA A 288 0.10 2.85 6.50
N GLY A 289 1.32 2.77 5.95
CA GLY A 289 2.35 1.84 6.41
C GLY A 289 2.77 2.10 7.87
N ILE A 290 3.02 3.36 8.23
CA ILE A 290 3.36 3.77 9.60
C ILE A 290 2.21 3.43 10.56
N ALA A 291 0.98 3.72 10.17
CA ALA A 291 -0.21 3.43 10.98
C ALA A 291 -0.41 1.91 11.19
N ALA A 292 -0.10 1.09 10.18
CA ALA A 292 -0.15 -0.36 10.29
C ALA A 292 0.82 -0.90 11.36
N VAL A 293 2.05 -0.39 11.41
CA VAL A 293 3.03 -0.77 12.45
C VAL A 293 2.54 -0.36 13.83
N ARG A 294 1.97 0.83 13.99
CA ARG A 294 1.40 1.26 15.28
C ARG A 294 0.31 0.29 15.77
N LEU A 295 -0.59 -0.13 14.88
CA LEU A 295 -1.63 -1.11 15.22
C LEU A 295 -1.03 -2.47 15.55
N LEU A 296 0.01 -2.90 14.85
CA LEU A 296 0.69 -4.18 15.09
C LEU A 296 1.37 -4.25 16.46
N GLN A 297 1.89 -3.11 16.93
CA GLN A 297 2.61 -2.98 18.20
C GLN A 297 1.70 -2.76 19.41
N GLU A 298 0.40 -2.59 19.22
CA GLU A 298 -0.55 -2.46 20.33
C GLU A 298 -0.56 -3.75 21.19
N THR A 299 -0.02 -3.66 22.41
CA THR A 299 0.22 -4.79 23.32
C THR A 299 -1.05 -5.42 23.90
N LYS A 300 -2.20 -4.76 23.78
CA LYS A 300 -3.50 -5.28 24.19
C LYS A 300 -4.46 -5.27 23.01
N PRO A 301 -4.87 -6.43 22.48
CA PRO A 301 -5.90 -6.43 21.47
C PRO A 301 -7.15 -5.75 22.07
N PRO A 302 -7.66 -4.68 21.47
CA PRO A 302 -8.88 -4.05 21.94
C PRO A 302 -10.02 -5.06 21.83
N LYS A 303 -11.05 -4.95 22.70
CA LYS A 303 -12.25 -5.81 22.67
C LYS A 303 -12.95 -5.84 21.29
N ARG A 304 -12.71 -4.82 20.47
CA ARG A 304 -13.08 -4.76 19.04
C ARG A 304 -11.84 -4.42 18.22
N ALA A 305 -11.66 -5.07 17.07
CA ALA A 305 -10.56 -4.77 16.17
C ALA A 305 -10.55 -3.28 15.79
N ARG A 306 -9.44 -2.61 16.03
CA ARG A 306 -9.28 -1.18 15.75
C ARG A 306 -9.13 -0.98 14.26
N ARG A 307 -9.86 -0.02 13.71
CA ARG A 307 -9.76 0.40 12.31
C ARG A 307 -9.41 1.85 12.25
N LEU A 308 -8.35 2.16 11.52
CA LEU A 308 -7.97 3.52 11.18
C LEU A 308 -8.42 3.79 9.75
N ARG A 309 -9.05 4.94 9.52
CA ARG A 309 -9.40 5.41 8.18
C ARG A 309 -8.53 6.61 7.87
N ILE A 310 -7.86 6.60 6.74
CA ILE A 310 -7.01 7.67 6.25
C ILE A 310 -7.70 8.29 5.05
N ALA A 311 -7.94 9.59 5.11
CA ALA A 311 -8.57 10.33 4.03
C ALA A 311 -7.62 10.50 2.84
N THR A 312 -8.20 10.60 1.65
CA THR A 312 -7.53 11.03 0.43
C THR A 312 -7.92 12.48 0.11
N GLU A 313 -7.15 13.13 -0.73
CA GLU A 313 -7.40 14.50 -1.18
C GLU A 313 -7.50 14.53 -2.71
N LEU A 314 -8.58 15.12 -3.26
CA LEU A 314 -8.70 15.34 -4.69
C LEU A 314 -7.81 16.52 -5.09
N ILE A 315 -6.82 16.25 -5.94
CA ILE A 315 -5.98 17.28 -6.58
C ILE A 315 -6.50 17.47 -8.00
N VAL A 316 -7.00 18.67 -8.26
CA VAL A 316 -7.47 19.04 -9.60
C VAL A 316 -6.31 19.53 -10.44
N GLY A 317 -6.11 18.90 -11.59
CA GLY A 317 -5.07 19.24 -12.57
C GLY A 317 -5.66 19.56 -13.95
N GLY A 318 -4.81 19.85 -14.92
CA GLY A 318 -5.17 20.22 -16.28
C GLY A 318 -5.71 19.08 -17.13
N SER A 319 -5.76 17.84 -16.62
CA SER A 319 -6.33 16.71 -17.38
C SER A 319 -7.86 16.67 -17.34
N THR A 320 -8.53 17.57 -16.61
CA THR A 320 -9.98 17.72 -16.59
C THR A 320 -10.39 19.14 -16.95
N ALA A 321 -11.41 19.29 -17.78
CA ALA A 321 -11.98 20.56 -18.20
C ALA A 321 -13.52 20.48 -18.22
N ARG A 322 -14.19 21.57 -18.59
CA ARG A 322 -15.63 21.54 -18.86
C ARG A 322 -15.95 20.54 -19.98
N ALA A 323 -17.06 19.84 -19.82
CA ALA A 323 -17.50 18.88 -20.83
C ALA A 323 -17.58 19.54 -22.22
N PRO A 324 -17.04 18.89 -23.26
CA PRO A 324 -17.10 19.43 -24.62
C PRO A 324 -18.55 19.58 -25.07
N VAL A 325 -18.87 20.73 -25.70
CA VAL A 325 -20.17 20.93 -26.35
C VAL A 325 -20.16 20.10 -27.62
N ARG A 326 -20.87 18.97 -27.61
CA ARG A 326 -21.07 18.13 -28.81
C ARG A 326 -22.41 18.52 -29.43
N SER A 327 -22.39 18.93 -30.69
CA SER A 327 -23.64 19.11 -31.45
C SER A 327 -24.32 17.73 -31.55
N PRO A 328 -25.67 17.67 -31.36
CA PRO A 328 -26.40 16.45 -31.65
C PRO A 328 -26.20 16.12 -33.13
N GLY A 329 -25.62 14.94 -33.42
CA GLY A 329 -25.43 14.42 -34.78
C GLY A 329 -26.75 13.95 -35.39
#